data_cd1459a10c358b7f547687be43d014da
#
_entry.id   cd1459a10c358b7f547687be43d014da
#
_cell.length_a   1.000
_cell.length_b   1.000
_cell.length_c   1.000
_cell.angle_alpha   90.00
_cell.angle_beta   90.00
_cell.angle_gamma   90.00
#
_symmetry.space_group_name_H-M   'P 1'
#
loop_
_entity.id
_entity.type
_entity.pdbx_description
1 polymer ?
#
loop_
_entity_poly.entity_id
_entity_poly.type
_entity_poly.pdbx_seq_one_letter_code
_entity_poly.pdbx_strand_id
1 'polypeptide(L)' 'MIKNIVNLGDAAIYCDFGQDVNKEINSKVIKYFRALKQKNLKGITNLSPSYNKLIITFDLNETCFDNLKQEIIDLNLNM' A
#
# COMPACT_ATOMS: atom_id res chain seq x y z
N MET A 1 -4.67 5.44 -8.73
CA MET A 1 -3.21 5.49 -8.70
C MET A 1 -2.74 6.11 -7.38
N ILE A 2 -1.70 5.56 -6.80
CA ILE A 2 -1.16 6.06 -5.54
C ILE A 2 -0.48 7.42 -5.78
N LYS A 3 -0.87 8.42 -5.00
CA LYS A 3 -0.29 9.77 -5.11
C LYS A 3 0.92 9.96 -4.21
N ASN A 4 0.87 9.40 -3.01
CA ASN A 4 1.96 9.52 -2.06
C ASN A 4 2.18 8.21 -1.32
N ILE A 5 3.43 7.90 -1.04
CA ILE A 5 3.82 6.77 -0.21
C ILE A 5 4.65 7.33 0.93
N VAL A 6 4.16 7.19 2.14
CA VAL A 6 4.76 7.79 3.33
C VAL A 6 5.08 6.72 4.36
N ASN A 7 6.23 6.84 5.00
CA ASN A 7 6.57 5.98 6.12
C ASN A 7 5.82 6.44 7.36
N LEU A 8 5.00 5.56 7.91
CA LEU A 8 4.18 5.86 9.09
C LEU A 8 4.75 5.10 10.28
N GLY A 9 5.70 5.71 10.97
CA GLY A 9 6.37 5.04 12.08
C GLY A 9 7.41 4.04 11.60
N ASP A 10 7.73 3.06 12.45
CA ASP A 10 8.83 2.14 12.18
C ASP A 10 8.46 0.96 11.29
N ALA A 11 7.19 0.60 11.26
CA ALA A 11 6.77 -0.65 10.61
C ALA A 11 5.46 -0.50 9.87
N ALA A 12 5.18 0.67 9.32
CA ALA A 12 3.96 0.90 8.56
C ALA A 12 4.20 1.84 7.39
N ILE A 13 3.47 1.61 6.30
CA ILE A 13 3.49 2.44 5.10
C ILE A 13 2.07 2.94 4.86
N TYR A 14 1.97 4.21 4.55
CA TYR A 14 0.72 4.88 4.27
C TYR A 14 0.69 5.21 2.79
N CYS A 15 -0.26 4.64 2.07
CA CYS A 15 -0.46 4.92 0.65
C CYS A 15 -1.67 5.83 0.48
N ASP A 16 -1.43 7.03 -0.04
CA ASP A 16 -2.46 8.04 -0.23
C ASP A 16 -2.92 8.03 -1.68
N PHE A 17 -4.22 7.83 -1.89
CA PHE A 17 -4.82 7.79 -3.23
C PHE A 17 -5.49 9.10 -3.62
N GLY A 18 -5.45 10.10 -2.75
CA GLY A 18 -6.05 11.40 -2.99
C GLY A 18 -6.98 11.81 -1.87
N GLN A 19 -7.41 13.07 -1.90
CA GLN A 19 -8.27 13.62 -0.86
C GLN A 19 -9.75 13.45 -1.15
N ASP A 20 -10.10 13.20 -2.40
CA ASP A 20 -11.50 13.03 -2.78
C ASP A 20 -12.03 11.68 -2.30
N VAL A 21 -13.25 11.71 -1.80
CA VAL A 21 -13.93 10.49 -1.34
C VAL A 21 -14.96 10.14 -2.41
N ASN A 22 -14.59 9.28 -3.35
CA ASN A 22 -15.48 8.84 -4.41
C ASN A 22 -15.25 7.35 -4.72
N LYS A 23 -16.17 6.79 -5.50
CA LYS A 23 -16.16 5.36 -5.80
C LYS A 23 -14.94 4.93 -6.61
N GLU A 24 -14.45 5.79 -7.50
CA GLU A 24 -13.29 5.47 -8.32
C GLU A 24 -12.04 5.29 -7.47
N ILE A 25 -11.83 6.21 -6.53
CA ILE A 25 -10.67 6.15 -5.63
C ILE A 25 -10.77 4.92 -4.74
N ASN A 26 -11.95 4.68 -4.17
CA ASN A 26 -12.16 3.50 -3.33
C ASN A 26 -11.93 2.21 -4.12
N SER A 27 -12.37 2.15 -5.36
CA SER A 27 -12.14 0.98 -6.22
C SER A 27 -10.66 0.74 -6.44
N LYS A 28 -9.87 1.80 -6.60
CA LYS A 28 -8.42 1.69 -6.77
C LYS A 28 -7.76 1.17 -5.50
N VAL A 29 -8.18 1.68 -4.34
CA VAL A 29 -7.66 1.19 -3.06
C VAL A 29 -7.88 -0.32 -2.93
N ILE A 30 -9.08 -0.78 -3.21
CA ILE A 30 -9.42 -2.20 -3.12
C ILE A 30 -8.63 -3.01 -4.14
N LYS A 31 -8.43 -2.47 -5.33
CA LYS A 31 -7.65 -3.13 -6.38
C LYS A 31 -6.20 -3.34 -5.94
N TYR A 32 -5.57 -2.31 -5.37
CA TYR A 32 -4.21 -2.43 -4.85
C TYR A 32 -4.14 -3.37 -3.66
N PHE A 33 -5.14 -3.30 -2.78
CA PHE A 33 -5.22 -4.21 -1.64
C PHE A 33 -5.23 -5.67 -2.10
N ARG A 34 -6.06 -5.99 -3.08
CA ARG A 34 -6.14 -7.36 -3.61
C ARG A 34 -4.86 -7.79 -4.29
N ALA A 35 -4.26 -6.88 -5.07
CA ALA A 35 -3.03 -7.16 -5.80
C ALA A 35 -1.88 -7.45 -4.84
N LEU A 36 -1.74 -6.66 -3.79
CA LEU A 36 -0.70 -6.86 -2.78
C LEU A 36 -0.93 -8.15 -2.01
N LYS A 37 -2.18 -8.47 -1.72
CA LYS A 37 -2.52 -9.69 -1.02
C LYS A 37 -2.18 -10.91 -1.86
N GLN A 38 -2.44 -10.85 -3.17
CA GLN A 38 -2.12 -11.94 -4.09
C GLN A 38 -0.62 -12.12 -4.28
N LYS A 39 0.14 -11.04 -4.27
CA LYS A 39 1.60 -11.12 -4.37
C LYS A 39 2.24 -11.80 -3.17
N ASN A 40 1.56 -11.77 -2.04
CA ASN A 40 2.04 -12.39 -0.81
C ASN A 40 3.48 -11.99 -0.50
N LEU A 41 3.72 -10.69 -0.47
CA LEU A 41 5.06 -10.16 -0.24
C LEU A 41 5.56 -10.51 1.15
N LYS A 42 6.83 -10.93 1.21
CA LYS A 42 7.46 -11.30 2.47
C LYS A 42 7.51 -10.09 3.40
N GLY A 43 7.15 -10.32 4.65
CA GLY A 43 7.25 -9.30 5.69
C GLY A 43 6.00 -8.47 5.91
N ILE A 44 5.03 -8.51 5.01
CA ILE A 44 3.77 -7.80 5.24
C ILE A 44 2.97 -8.56 6.29
N THR A 45 2.61 -7.87 7.38
CA THR A 45 1.83 -8.46 8.46
C THR A 45 0.35 -8.14 8.38
N ASN A 46 0.00 -6.99 7.80
CA ASN A 46 -1.40 -6.61 7.67
C ASN A 46 -1.58 -5.58 6.55
N LEU A 47 -2.76 -5.59 5.94
CA LEU A 47 -3.18 -4.63 4.94
C LEU A 47 -4.52 -4.07 5.37
N SER A 48 -4.59 -2.75 5.56
CA SER A 48 -5.80 -2.08 6.04
C SER A 48 -6.27 -1.05 5.02
N PRO A 49 -7.25 -1.40 4.18
CA PRO A 49 -7.80 -0.45 3.23
C PRO A 49 -8.78 0.50 3.91
N SER A 50 -8.74 1.74 3.49
CA SER A 50 -9.70 2.76 3.90
C SER A 50 -10.34 3.32 2.63
N TYR A 51 -11.10 4.40 2.74
CA TYR A 51 -11.82 4.95 1.60
C TYR A 51 -10.87 5.43 0.49
N ASN A 52 -9.83 6.14 0.87
CA ASN A 52 -8.87 6.72 -0.08
C ASN A 52 -7.42 6.45 0.31
N LYS A 53 -7.20 5.48 1.19
CA LYS A 53 -5.88 5.20 1.74
C LYS A 53 -5.70 3.70 1.91
N LEU A 54 -4.44 3.28 1.90
CA LEU A 54 -4.10 1.89 2.22
C LEU A 54 -2.93 1.92 3.18
N ILE A 55 -3.10 1.29 4.34
CA ILE A 55 -2.04 1.19 5.34
C ILE A 55 -1.50 -0.23 5.31
N ILE A 56 -0.19 -0.34 5.17
CA ILE A 56 0.52 -1.62 5.11
C ILE A 56 1.43 -1.70 6.32
N THR A 57 1.21 -2.70 7.19
CA THR A 57 2.13 -2.97 8.29
C THR A 57 3.04 -4.12 7.93
N PHE A 58 4.28 -4.06 8.40
CA PHE A 58 5.28 -5.05 8.02
C PHE A 58 6.23 -5.34 9.19
N ASP A 59 6.96 -6.45 9.05
CA ASP A 59 7.94 -6.89 10.05
C ASP A 59 9.32 -6.40 9.65
N LEU A 60 9.93 -5.56 10.49
CA LEU A 60 11.27 -5.02 10.22
C LEU A 60 12.35 -6.10 10.15
N ASN A 61 12.11 -7.26 10.72
CA ASN A 61 13.05 -8.37 10.63
C ASN A 61 13.00 -9.07 9.28
N GLU A 62 11.92 -8.88 8.52
CA GLU A 62 11.71 -9.55 7.24
C GLU A 62 11.89 -8.62 6.06
N THR A 63 11.60 -7.34 6.23
CA THR A 63 11.64 -6.37 5.13
C THR A 63 11.86 -4.98 5.70
N CYS A 64 11.92 -3.98 4.81
CA CYS A 64 12.06 -2.59 5.23
C CYS A 64 11.21 -1.70 4.32
N PHE A 65 11.06 -0.44 4.73
CA PHE A 65 10.27 0.54 4.01
C PHE A 65 10.72 0.67 2.54
N ASP A 66 12.02 0.78 2.31
CA ASP A 66 12.55 0.99 0.96
C ASP A 66 12.23 -0.18 0.04
N ASN A 67 12.36 -1.41 0.52
CA ASN A 67 12.04 -2.58 -0.27
C ASN A 67 10.56 -2.64 -0.62
N LEU A 68 9.69 -2.40 0.37
CA LEU A 68 8.26 -2.42 0.13
C LEU A 68 7.82 -1.26 -0.74
N LYS A 69 8.41 -0.09 -0.56
CA LYS A 69 8.10 1.07 -1.40
C LYS A 69 8.40 0.76 -2.87
N GLN A 70 9.52 0.10 -3.14
CA GLN A 70 9.89 -0.26 -4.51
C GLN A 70 8.86 -1.24 -5.10
N GLU A 71 8.43 -2.23 -4.33
CA GLU A 71 7.41 -3.17 -4.77
C GLU A 71 6.08 -2.47 -5.08
N ILE A 72 5.70 -1.50 -4.24
CA ILE A 72 4.49 -0.72 -4.45
C ILE A 72 4.59 0.14 -5.69
N ILE A 73 5.75 0.77 -5.92
CA ILE A 73 6.00 1.57 -7.11
C ILE A 73 5.91 0.69 -8.36
N ASP A 74 6.51 -0.48 -8.34
CA ASP A 74 6.47 -1.41 -9.46
C ASP A 74 5.02 -1.84 -9.77
N LEU A 75 4.25 -2.10 -8.74
CA LEU A 75 2.83 -2.44 -8.88
C LEU A 75 2.05 -1.27 -9.48
N ASN A 76 2.33 -0.05 -9.01
CA ASN A 76 1.68 1.17 -9.48
C ASN A 76 1.92 1.39 -10.98
N LEU A 77 3.14 1.11 -11.44
CA LEU A 77 3.49 1.24 -12.86
C LEU A 77 2.82 0.20 -13.74
N ASN A 78 2.47 -0.95 -13.19
CA ASN A 78 1.88 -2.05 -13.93
C ASN A 78 0.36 -2.09 -13.85
N MET A 79 -0.25 -1.13 -13.20
CA MET A 79 -1.68 -0.99 -13.06
C MET A 79 -2.17 0.30 -13.69
#